data_90ba059d3471ffe23a3346cf7e24f7ff
#
_entry.id   90ba059d3471ffe23a3346cf7e24f7ff
#
_cell.length_a   1.000
_cell.length_b   1.000
_cell.length_c   1.000
_cell.angle_alpha   90.00
_cell.angle_beta   90.00
_cell.angle_gamma   90.00
#
_symmetry.space_group_name_H-M   'P 1'
#
loop_
_entity.id
_entity.type
_entity.pdbx_description
1 polymer ?
#
loop_
_entity_poly.entity_id
_entity_poly.type
_entity_poly.pdbx_seq_one_letter_code
_entity_poly.pdbx_strand_id
1 'polypeptide(L)'
;MMSPTLLAALLMTAVLISAVLIQLSARRHASRPWRGMALTVLSALSALMLYFTLLPPSRQVPASERVVMSADSDTVGNLPDGQRVALPEAPTRRDMPRVPDLATLLRQSPDIGRLLIVGDGLTARDRDAVAGRSIQFLSGAAPVGLVDFWMQEPIVIGNRWQLSVRVSGIAGARVELRDPSGALVDAVTINVSGDAALSDIARAAGRVNYQLRVLDSAGKVRESFTVPVAVSQPPALKLLSRSGGPGPDLKALRRWALDAGLQLQSHIDLGPGMAVRTVSAGITPTTLAEQDMLIVDERAWQGFDAGQRRMIREAVDNGLGLLLRVSGPLSLQTMADFQQMGLRIETATLTQSVQLTPDVRTGEWPTLSRQPVRVSGTDARIALSGQQGEPLAVWRAHGDGRVGVLLLSDSFRLALAGYGDAHSRIWSNLISVLARPQPEAPPVRQGNLAWPHERMVFCQLQPDASIQSEGEWQPLMVETRGTNRSCAGFWPEAAGWYTLNSGENQLPFYVHAPKEGEALRRSMTRAATLKLAASAQDAAMASRMPVPGSPWPWFIGWLVASGLLWWLERSRIGKI
;
A
#
# COMPACT_ATOMS: atom_id res chain seq x y z
N MET A 1 3.30 6.00 -28.74
CA MET A 1 3.17 7.24 -29.55
C MET A 1 4.53 7.90 -29.64
N MET A 2 5.01 8.23 -30.83
CA MET A 2 6.26 9.01 -31.00
C MET A 2 6.09 10.38 -30.35
N SER A 3 7.12 10.84 -29.62
CA SER A 3 7.10 12.19 -29.07
C SER A 3 7.14 13.24 -30.21
N PRO A 4 6.46 14.40 -30.04
CA PRO A 4 6.48 15.45 -31.05
C PRO A 4 7.90 15.93 -31.36
N THR A 5 8.80 15.88 -30.40
CA THR A 5 10.23 16.20 -30.57
C THR A 5 10.97 15.20 -31.45
N LEU A 6 10.71 13.91 -31.31
CA LEU A 6 11.30 12.87 -32.18
C LEU A 6 10.80 12.99 -33.61
N LEU A 7 9.51 13.26 -33.82
CA LEU A 7 8.96 13.49 -35.15
C LEU A 7 9.58 14.73 -35.82
N ALA A 8 9.69 15.84 -35.09
CA ALA A 8 10.34 17.04 -35.57
C ALA A 8 11.82 16.79 -35.95
N ALA A 9 12.55 16.05 -35.10
CA ALA A 9 13.96 15.72 -35.38
C ALA A 9 14.12 14.84 -36.64
N LEU A 10 13.24 13.84 -36.82
CA LEU A 10 13.24 12.99 -38.03
C LEU A 10 12.95 13.80 -39.30
N LEU A 11 11.96 14.68 -39.25
CA LEU A 11 11.65 15.54 -40.40
C LEU A 11 12.76 16.52 -40.71
N MET A 12 13.37 17.14 -39.70
CA MET A 12 14.52 18.03 -39.86
C MET A 12 15.73 17.30 -40.46
N THR A 13 16.03 16.08 -40.00
CA THR A 13 17.12 15.27 -40.58
C THR A 13 16.85 14.89 -42.02
N ALA A 14 15.62 14.52 -42.36
CA ALA A 14 15.22 14.21 -43.74
C ALA A 14 15.38 15.44 -44.66
N VAL A 15 15.00 16.64 -44.21
CA VAL A 15 15.18 17.90 -44.95
C VAL A 15 16.67 18.21 -45.14
N LEU A 16 17.51 18.06 -44.13
CA LEU A 16 18.94 18.27 -44.21
C LEU A 16 19.60 17.32 -45.23
N ILE A 17 19.24 16.02 -45.17
CA ILE A 17 19.75 15.02 -46.14
C ILE A 17 19.30 15.40 -47.56
N SER A 18 18.05 15.75 -47.77
CA SER A 18 17.55 16.16 -49.09
C SER A 18 18.25 17.42 -49.59
N ALA A 19 18.48 18.41 -48.73
CA ALA A 19 19.22 19.63 -49.08
C ALA A 19 20.67 19.33 -49.54
N VAL A 20 21.37 18.45 -48.82
CA VAL A 20 22.72 18.02 -49.17
C VAL A 20 22.73 17.29 -50.52
N LEU A 21 21.81 16.37 -50.75
CA LEU A 21 21.68 15.64 -52.01
C LEU A 21 21.37 16.58 -53.19
N ILE A 22 20.48 17.55 -52.99
CA ILE A 22 20.16 18.58 -53.99
C ILE A 22 21.40 19.42 -54.34
N GLN A 23 22.18 19.88 -53.34
CA GLN A 23 23.41 20.63 -53.58
C GLN A 23 24.48 19.82 -54.32
N LEU A 24 24.64 18.54 -53.96
CA LEU A 24 25.56 17.64 -54.64
C LEU A 24 25.14 17.40 -56.10
N SER A 25 23.86 17.20 -56.36
CA SER A 25 23.32 17.04 -57.73
C SER A 25 23.42 18.32 -58.54
N ALA A 26 23.19 19.48 -57.94
CA ALA A 26 23.33 20.77 -58.57
C ALA A 26 24.78 21.05 -59.05
N ARG A 27 25.77 20.65 -58.24
CA ARG A 27 27.20 20.74 -58.60
C ARG A 27 27.58 19.83 -59.79
N ARG A 28 26.93 18.66 -59.88
CA ARG A 28 27.20 17.70 -60.97
C ARG A 28 26.55 18.07 -62.31
N HIS A 29 25.43 18.82 -62.31
CA HIS A 29 24.60 19.08 -63.49
C HIS A 29 24.55 20.55 -63.88
N ALA A 30 25.49 21.39 -63.43
CA ALA A 30 25.64 22.85 -63.79
C ALA A 30 24.28 23.61 -63.77
N SER A 31 23.43 23.36 -62.75
CA SER A 31 22.11 24.01 -62.60
C SER A 31 22.24 25.41 -62.00
N ARG A 32 21.32 26.32 -62.38
CA ARG A 32 21.29 27.68 -61.82
C ARG A 32 21.08 27.66 -60.31
N PRO A 33 21.75 28.51 -59.49
CA PRO A 33 21.74 28.46 -58.04
C PRO A 33 20.33 28.65 -57.42
N TRP A 34 19.45 29.43 -58.12
CA TRP A 34 18.09 29.64 -57.62
C TRP A 34 17.25 28.35 -57.59
N ARG A 35 17.53 27.37 -58.49
CA ARG A 35 16.81 26.09 -58.54
C ARG A 35 17.11 25.22 -57.32
N GLY A 36 18.37 25.13 -56.93
CA GLY A 36 18.79 24.44 -55.71
C GLY A 36 18.13 25.04 -54.48
N MET A 37 18.09 26.38 -54.43
CA MET A 37 17.45 27.09 -53.31
C MET A 37 15.92 26.84 -53.28
N ALA A 38 15.24 26.88 -54.46
CA ALA A 38 13.81 26.62 -54.55
C ALA A 38 13.44 25.18 -54.11
N LEU A 39 14.24 24.17 -54.50
CA LEU A 39 14.03 22.78 -54.10
C LEU A 39 14.24 22.59 -52.61
N THR A 40 15.24 23.22 -51.99
CA THR A 40 15.44 23.14 -50.52
C THR A 40 14.31 23.82 -49.75
N VAL A 41 13.84 24.98 -50.20
CA VAL A 41 12.71 25.69 -49.58
C VAL A 41 11.42 24.87 -49.68
N LEU A 42 11.13 24.28 -50.86
CA LEU A 42 9.96 23.44 -51.06
C LEU A 42 10.04 22.14 -50.22
N SER A 43 11.22 21.55 -50.09
CA SER A 43 11.42 20.38 -49.23
C SER A 43 11.19 20.73 -47.75
N ALA A 44 11.71 21.86 -47.27
CA ALA A 44 11.47 22.35 -45.92
C ALA A 44 9.98 22.66 -45.67
N LEU A 45 9.32 23.31 -46.64
CA LEU A 45 7.90 23.62 -46.57
C LEU A 45 7.04 22.35 -46.55
N SER A 46 7.38 21.37 -47.39
CA SER A 46 6.70 20.07 -47.38
C SER A 46 6.83 19.34 -46.03
N ALA A 47 8.03 19.33 -45.44
CA ALA A 47 8.25 18.75 -44.14
C ALA A 47 7.48 19.48 -43.02
N LEU A 48 7.43 20.81 -43.06
CA LEU A 48 6.69 21.64 -42.12
C LEU A 48 5.17 21.38 -42.23
N MET A 49 4.64 21.31 -43.46
CA MET A 49 3.23 21.00 -43.70
C MET A 49 2.89 19.60 -43.25
N LEU A 50 3.77 18.62 -43.46
CA LEU A 50 3.60 17.26 -42.95
C LEU A 50 3.60 17.21 -41.44
N TYR A 51 4.51 17.98 -40.80
CA TYR A 51 4.52 18.08 -39.34
C TYR A 51 3.19 18.59 -38.77
N PHE A 52 2.65 19.69 -39.32
CA PHE A 52 1.36 20.24 -38.93
C PHE A 52 0.16 19.37 -39.35
N THR A 53 0.31 18.51 -40.34
CA THR A 53 -0.69 17.51 -40.70
C THR A 53 -0.79 16.44 -39.61
N LEU A 54 0.36 15.98 -39.09
CA LEU A 54 0.43 14.95 -38.05
C LEU A 54 0.15 15.49 -36.65
N LEU A 55 0.54 16.76 -36.40
CA LEU A 55 0.40 17.47 -35.15
C LEU A 55 -0.22 18.86 -35.40
N PRO A 56 -1.53 18.92 -35.74
CA PRO A 56 -2.17 20.20 -36.04
C PRO A 56 -2.16 21.12 -34.81
N PRO A 57 -1.88 22.43 -34.99
CA PRO A 57 -1.86 23.39 -33.90
C PRO A 57 -3.21 23.44 -33.20
N SER A 58 -3.20 23.42 -31.86
CA SER A 58 -4.40 23.47 -31.04
C SER A 58 -5.11 24.82 -31.18
N ARG A 59 -6.45 24.76 -31.25
CA ARG A 59 -7.33 25.94 -31.22
C ARG A 59 -8.01 26.02 -29.87
N GLN A 60 -8.11 27.22 -29.32
CA GLN A 60 -8.86 27.48 -28.09
C GLN A 60 -10.36 27.63 -28.45
N VAL A 61 -11.17 26.64 -28.05
CA VAL A 61 -12.64 26.71 -28.24
C VAL A 61 -13.33 26.91 -26.89
N PRO A 62 -14.52 27.54 -26.84
CA PRO A 62 -15.31 27.61 -25.62
C PRO A 62 -15.55 26.19 -25.07
N ALA A 63 -15.37 26.01 -23.76
CA ALA A 63 -15.63 24.74 -23.12
C ALA A 63 -17.13 24.41 -23.16
N SER A 64 -17.49 23.24 -23.69
CA SER A 64 -18.85 22.74 -23.70
C SER A 64 -19.15 21.93 -22.44
N GLU A 65 -20.46 21.83 -22.10
CA GLU A 65 -20.96 21.03 -21.01
C GLU A 65 -21.65 19.77 -21.53
N ARG A 66 -21.44 18.63 -20.85
CA ARG A 66 -22.07 17.36 -21.20
C ARG A 66 -22.65 16.68 -19.99
N VAL A 67 -23.92 16.26 -20.10
CA VAL A 67 -24.58 15.46 -19.06
C VAL A 67 -24.33 13.98 -19.34
N VAL A 68 -23.69 13.30 -18.40
CA VAL A 68 -23.33 11.89 -18.49
C VAL A 68 -24.20 11.09 -17.52
N MET A 69 -25.02 10.23 -18.08
CA MET A 69 -25.92 9.35 -17.32
C MET A 69 -25.17 8.07 -16.94
N SER A 70 -25.16 7.74 -15.66
CA SER A 70 -24.63 6.49 -15.11
C SER A 70 -25.73 5.60 -14.55
N ALA A 71 -25.38 4.54 -13.83
CA ALA A 71 -26.36 3.67 -13.18
C ALA A 71 -27.30 4.47 -12.28
N ASP A 72 -28.56 4.01 -12.16
CA ASP A 72 -29.60 4.62 -11.29
C ASP A 72 -29.92 6.10 -11.59
N SER A 73 -29.57 6.61 -12.76
CA SER A 73 -29.82 8.00 -13.16
C SER A 73 -31.31 8.34 -13.30
N ASP A 74 -32.20 7.35 -13.37
CA ASP A 74 -33.65 7.55 -13.44
C ASP A 74 -34.27 8.01 -12.11
N THR A 75 -33.57 7.83 -11.01
CA THR A 75 -34.01 8.26 -9.67
C THR A 75 -33.81 9.76 -9.43
N VAL A 76 -33.12 10.45 -10.33
CA VAL A 76 -32.87 11.89 -10.25
C VAL A 76 -34.02 12.65 -10.91
N GLY A 77 -34.84 13.37 -10.11
CA GLY A 77 -36.10 13.98 -10.55
C GLY A 77 -35.95 15.10 -11.58
N ASN A 78 -35.08 16.08 -11.32
CA ASN A 78 -34.86 17.20 -12.25
C ASN A 78 -33.51 17.07 -12.93
N LEU A 79 -33.52 16.59 -14.16
CA LEU A 79 -32.33 16.53 -14.98
C LEU A 79 -32.07 17.90 -15.62
N PRO A 80 -30.85 18.46 -15.49
CA PRO A 80 -30.50 19.71 -16.13
C PRO A 80 -30.63 19.63 -17.65
N ASP A 81 -30.92 20.77 -18.27
CA ASP A 81 -30.94 20.88 -19.73
C ASP A 81 -29.50 20.74 -20.28
N GLY A 82 -29.34 20.03 -21.37
CA GLY A 82 -28.06 19.81 -22.01
C GLY A 82 -28.00 18.56 -22.89
N GLN A 83 -26.93 18.44 -23.64
CA GLN A 83 -26.72 17.24 -24.45
C GLN A 83 -26.37 16.06 -23.50
N ARG A 84 -27.22 15.02 -23.56
CA ARG A 84 -27.15 13.84 -22.68
C ARG A 84 -26.48 12.69 -23.38
N VAL A 85 -25.67 11.93 -22.68
CA VAL A 85 -25.02 10.71 -23.17
C VAL A 85 -25.09 9.65 -22.06
N ALA A 86 -25.43 8.41 -22.44
CA ALA A 86 -25.51 7.29 -21.51
C ALA A 86 -24.23 6.45 -21.52
N LEU A 87 -23.69 6.13 -20.35
CA LEU A 87 -22.68 5.09 -20.15
C LEU A 87 -23.33 3.69 -20.23
N PRO A 88 -22.53 2.60 -20.35
CA PRO A 88 -23.08 1.25 -20.47
C PRO A 88 -23.94 0.80 -19.31
N GLU A 89 -23.64 1.29 -18.09
CA GLU A 89 -24.36 1.00 -16.86
C GLU A 89 -25.65 1.82 -16.67
N ALA A 90 -25.85 2.86 -17.48
CA ALA A 90 -27.06 3.69 -17.40
C ALA A 90 -28.32 2.91 -17.87
N PRO A 91 -29.51 3.24 -17.34
CA PRO A 91 -30.77 2.68 -17.82
C PRO A 91 -30.96 2.87 -19.33
N THR A 92 -31.55 1.87 -19.98
CA THR A 92 -31.74 1.92 -21.43
C THR A 92 -32.87 2.86 -21.79
N ARG A 93 -32.57 3.94 -22.53
CA ARG A 93 -33.54 4.88 -23.11
C ARG A 93 -33.34 4.97 -24.61
N ARG A 94 -34.44 4.99 -25.38
CA ARG A 94 -34.41 4.95 -26.85
C ARG A 94 -33.90 6.25 -27.50
N ASP A 95 -34.02 7.37 -26.80
CA ASP A 95 -33.74 8.73 -27.25
C ASP A 95 -32.36 9.26 -26.83
N MET A 96 -31.53 8.42 -26.22
CA MET A 96 -30.25 8.84 -25.68
C MET A 96 -29.08 8.10 -26.35
N PRO A 97 -28.11 8.83 -26.93
CA PRO A 97 -26.91 8.21 -27.47
C PRO A 97 -26.11 7.53 -26.35
N ARG A 98 -25.61 6.32 -26.62
CA ARG A 98 -24.85 5.52 -25.71
C ARG A 98 -23.40 5.44 -26.18
N VAL A 99 -22.46 5.59 -25.28
CA VAL A 99 -21.01 5.46 -25.53
C VAL A 99 -20.44 4.28 -24.75
N PRO A 100 -19.41 3.60 -25.26
CA PRO A 100 -18.81 2.44 -24.59
C PRO A 100 -18.08 2.82 -23.30
N ASP A 101 -17.50 4.02 -23.24
CA ASP A 101 -16.79 4.57 -22.09
C ASP A 101 -16.64 6.10 -22.22
N LEU A 102 -16.29 6.73 -21.09
CA LEU A 102 -16.11 8.17 -21.04
C LEU A 102 -14.88 8.64 -21.84
N ALA A 103 -13.82 7.82 -21.91
CA ALA A 103 -12.62 8.14 -22.69
C ALA A 103 -12.94 8.26 -24.18
N THR A 104 -13.83 7.41 -24.70
CA THR A 104 -14.30 7.48 -26.09
C THR A 104 -15.12 8.74 -26.34
N LEU A 105 -16.04 9.10 -25.43
CA LEU A 105 -16.78 10.36 -25.51
C LEU A 105 -15.83 11.55 -25.61
N LEU A 106 -14.83 11.62 -24.73
CA LEU A 106 -13.90 12.74 -24.63
C LEU A 106 -12.93 12.81 -25.82
N ARG A 107 -12.64 11.69 -26.48
CA ARG A 107 -11.90 11.66 -27.76
C ARG A 107 -12.74 12.17 -28.94
N GLN A 108 -14.04 11.83 -28.94
CA GLN A 108 -14.97 12.28 -29.99
C GLN A 108 -15.34 13.76 -29.83
N SER A 109 -15.40 14.26 -28.61
CA SER A 109 -15.77 15.63 -28.28
C SER A 109 -14.72 16.24 -27.33
N PRO A 110 -13.55 16.65 -27.84
CA PRO A 110 -12.45 17.16 -27.02
C PRO A 110 -12.73 18.56 -26.43
N ASP A 111 -13.76 19.25 -26.93
CA ASP A 111 -14.27 20.55 -26.45
C ASP A 111 -15.02 20.45 -25.12
N ILE A 112 -15.36 19.23 -24.65
CA ILE A 112 -16.02 19.06 -23.35
C ILE A 112 -15.09 19.46 -22.23
N GLY A 113 -15.35 20.57 -21.56
CA GLY A 113 -14.61 21.07 -20.41
C GLY A 113 -15.31 20.81 -19.08
N ARG A 114 -16.65 20.66 -19.11
CA ARG A 114 -17.46 20.37 -17.93
C ARG A 114 -18.27 19.11 -18.11
N LEU A 115 -18.24 18.25 -17.10
CA LEU A 115 -19.02 17.03 -17.04
C LEU A 115 -20.00 17.09 -15.86
N LEU A 116 -21.29 16.91 -16.13
CA LEU A 116 -22.30 16.71 -15.12
C LEU A 116 -22.63 15.22 -15.06
N ILE A 117 -22.18 14.53 -14.04
CA ILE A 117 -22.40 13.10 -13.84
C ILE A 117 -23.70 12.93 -13.07
N VAL A 118 -24.60 12.07 -13.54
CA VAL A 118 -25.93 11.85 -12.94
C VAL A 118 -26.11 10.37 -12.63
N GLY A 119 -26.56 10.05 -11.41
CA GLY A 119 -26.84 8.68 -10.96
C GLY A 119 -25.89 8.18 -9.87
N ASP A 120 -25.36 6.95 -10.00
CA ASP A 120 -24.45 6.35 -9.02
C ASP A 120 -22.98 6.77 -9.17
N GLY A 121 -22.64 7.52 -10.23
CA GLY A 121 -21.29 8.03 -10.46
C GLY A 121 -20.50 7.22 -11.48
N LEU A 122 -19.20 7.46 -11.53
CA LEU A 122 -18.29 6.87 -12.52
C LEU A 122 -17.62 5.61 -11.98
N THR A 123 -17.59 4.57 -12.80
CA THR A 123 -16.81 3.36 -12.54
C THR A 123 -15.30 3.65 -12.56
N ALA A 124 -14.47 2.75 -12.03
CA ALA A 124 -13.01 2.92 -12.03
C ALA A 124 -12.45 3.18 -13.43
N ARG A 125 -12.97 2.48 -14.46
CA ARG A 125 -12.61 2.65 -15.87
C ARG A 125 -12.75 4.11 -16.34
N ASP A 126 -13.85 4.76 -15.96
CA ASP A 126 -14.20 6.09 -16.47
C ASP A 126 -13.60 7.22 -15.64
N ARG A 127 -13.28 6.98 -14.35
CA ARG A 127 -12.63 7.98 -13.49
C ARG A 127 -11.26 8.41 -14.00
N ASP A 128 -10.47 7.47 -14.54
CA ASP A 128 -9.13 7.77 -15.06
C ASP A 128 -9.16 8.69 -16.29
N ALA A 129 -10.28 8.70 -17.03
CA ALA A 129 -10.43 9.50 -18.24
C ALA A 129 -10.71 10.99 -18.00
N VAL A 130 -11.05 11.39 -16.78
CA VAL A 130 -11.59 12.73 -16.46
C VAL A 130 -10.52 13.77 -16.13
N ALA A 131 -9.24 13.39 -16.12
CA ALA A 131 -8.14 14.28 -15.75
C ALA A 131 -8.20 15.64 -16.47
N GLY A 132 -8.11 16.74 -15.71
CA GLY A 132 -8.08 18.12 -16.23
C GLY A 132 -9.44 18.71 -16.65
N ARG A 133 -10.57 18.08 -16.27
CA ARG A 133 -11.92 18.58 -16.52
C ARG A 133 -12.66 18.90 -15.23
N SER A 134 -13.57 19.88 -15.31
CA SER A 134 -14.48 20.19 -14.20
C SER A 134 -15.60 19.15 -14.13
N ILE A 135 -15.86 18.62 -12.92
CA ILE A 135 -16.87 17.61 -12.67
C ILE A 135 -17.87 18.15 -11.66
N GLN A 136 -19.15 18.02 -11.99
CA GLN A 136 -20.25 18.12 -11.04
C GLN A 136 -20.92 16.76 -10.94
N PHE A 137 -21.32 16.37 -9.73
CA PHE A 137 -21.98 15.10 -9.50
C PHE A 137 -23.35 15.29 -8.86
N LEU A 138 -24.37 14.79 -9.52
CA LEU A 138 -25.76 14.76 -9.07
C LEU A 138 -26.12 13.32 -8.74
N SER A 139 -26.07 12.96 -7.47
CA SER A 139 -26.35 11.59 -7.02
C SER A 139 -27.85 11.26 -7.08
N GLY A 140 -28.17 10.05 -7.45
CA GLY A 140 -29.52 9.47 -7.35
C GLY A 140 -29.93 9.14 -5.91
N ALA A 141 -30.97 8.32 -5.73
CA ALA A 141 -31.43 7.86 -4.43
C ALA A 141 -30.34 7.10 -3.68
N ALA A 142 -30.25 7.29 -2.35
CA ALA A 142 -29.23 6.59 -1.55
C ALA A 142 -29.40 5.06 -1.66
N PRO A 143 -28.32 4.29 -1.78
CA PRO A 143 -28.40 2.84 -1.80
C PRO A 143 -29.00 2.31 -0.49
N VAL A 144 -29.84 1.28 -0.61
CA VAL A 144 -30.51 0.63 0.52
C VAL A 144 -29.84 -0.74 0.75
N GLY A 145 -29.40 -1.00 1.98
CA GLY A 145 -28.67 -2.22 2.34
C GLY A 145 -27.33 -1.93 2.99
N LEU A 146 -26.36 -2.83 2.80
CA LEU A 146 -24.97 -2.68 3.24
C LEU A 146 -24.26 -1.65 2.38
N VAL A 147 -23.88 -0.49 2.96
CA VAL A 147 -23.30 0.65 2.23
C VAL A 147 -21.86 0.94 2.58
N ASP A 148 -21.33 0.37 3.66
CA ASP A 148 -19.93 0.45 4.05
C ASP A 148 -19.48 -0.82 4.74
N PHE A 149 -18.22 -1.18 4.55
CA PHE A 149 -17.62 -2.41 5.07
C PHE A 149 -16.14 -2.16 5.37
N TRP A 150 -15.76 -2.42 6.60
CA TRP A 150 -14.37 -2.43 7.03
C TRP A 150 -14.10 -3.64 7.92
N MET A 151 -12.97 -4.30 7.70
CA MET A 151 -12.52 -5.42 8.52
C MET A 151 -11.07 -5.20 8.95
N GLN A 152 -10.77 -5.53 10.18
CA GLN A 152 -9.41 -5.48 10.70
C GLN A 152 -8.53 -6.49 9.97
N GLU A 153 -7.38 -6.05 9.49
CA GLU A 153 -6.33 -6.90 8.91
C GLU A 153 -4.96 -6.43 9.43
N PRO A 154 -4.00 -7.31 9.67
CA PRO A 154 -4.07 -8.77 9.59
C PRO A 154 -4.82 -9.41 10.76
N ILE A 155 -5.41 -10.58 10.52
CA ILE A 155 -6.06 -11.40 11.56
C ILE A 155 -5.11 -12.53 11.94
N VAL A 156 -4.76 -12.62 13.23
CA VAL A 156 -3.83 -13.62 13.78
C VAL A 156 -4.59 -14.62 14.63
N ILE A 157 -4.21 -15.88 14.55
CA ILE A 157 -4.79 -16.96 15.36
C ILE A 157 -4.76 -16.61 16.86
N GLY A 158 -5.83 -16.92 17.57
CA GLY A 158 -6.01 -16.64 19.00
C GLY A 158 -6.50 -15.21 19.30
N ASN A 159 -6.41 -14.28 18.36
CA ASN A 159 -6.81 -12.89 18.57
C ASN A 159 -8.28 -12.67 18.24
N ARG A 160 -8.87 -11.69 18.92
CA ARG A 160 -10.19 -11.15 18.56
C ARG A 160 -10.00 -10.25 17.34
N TRP A 161 -10.84 -10.42 16.33
CA TRP A 161 -10.91 -9.54 15.15
C TRP A 161 -12.26 -8.83 15.12
N GLN A 162 -12.29 -7.69 14.43
CA GLN A 162 -13.46 -6.82 14.35
C GLN A 162 -13.84 -6.53 12.91
N LEU A 163 -15.13 -6.42 12.71
CA LEU A 163 -15.78 -6.03 11.48
C LEU A 163 -16.69 -4.83 11.77
N SER A 164 -16.57 -3.76 11.02
CA SER A 164 -17.47 -2.61 11.06
C SER A 164 -18.22 -2.49 9.75
N VAL A 165 -19.52 -2.37 9.84
CA VAL A 165 -20.39 -2.22 8.66
C VAL A 165 -21.39 -1.11 8.88
N ARG A 166 -21.81 -0.46 7.79
CA ARG A 166 -22.89 0.53 7.80
C ARG A 166 -24.04 0.02 6.94
N VAL A 167 -25.24 0.05 7.53
CA VAL A 167 -26.50 -0.27 6.84
C VAL A 167 -27.33 0.98 6.69
N SER A 168 -27.96 1.16 5.55
CA SER A 168 -28.82 2.31 5.22
C SER A 168 -30.18 1.88 4.68
N GLY A 169 -31.23 2.63 5.02
CA GLY A 169 -32.56 2.51 4.43
C GLY A 169 -33.40 1.31 4.88
N ILE A 170 -32.96 0.53 5.88
CA ILE A 170 -33.73 -0.62 6.41
C ILE A 170 -34.10 -0.34 7.85
N ALA A 171 -35.37 -0.06 8.11
CA ALA A 171 -35.85 0.23 9.46
C ALA A 171 -35.80 -1.02 10.35
N GLY A 172 -35.24 -0.86 11.57
CA GLY A 172 -35.08 -1.94 12.53
C GLY A 172 -34.18 -3.06 12.03
N ALA A 173 -33.17 -2.73 11.23
CA ALA A 173 -32.25 -3.71 10.66
C ALA A 173 -31.50 -4.45 11.76
N ARG A 174 -31.45 -5.78 11.66
CA ARG A 174 -30.58 -6.64 12.48
C ARG A 174 -29.45 -7.17 11.59
N VAL A 175 -28.22 -6.89 11.98
CA VAL A 175 -27.02 -7.38 11.32
C VAL A 175 -26.51 -8.58 12.10
N GLU A 176 -26.36 -9.72 11.44
CA GLU A 176 -25.89 -10.97 12.02
C GLU A 176 -24.60 -11.42 11.34
N LEU A 177 -23.60 -11.79 12.15
CA LEU A 177 -22.40 -12.48 11.68
C LEU A 177 -22.56 -13.97 12.00
N ARG A 178 -22.45 -14.82 10.99
CA ARG A 178 -22.54 -16.26 11.10
C ARG A 178 -21.24 -16.92 10.67
N ASP A 179 -20.85 -17.95 11.38
CA ASP A 179 -19.69 -18.77 11.05
C ASP A 179 -19.95 -19.69 9.84
N PRO A 180 -18.96 -20.42 9.34
CA PRO A 180 -19.12 -21.34 8.21
C PRO A 180 -20.11 -22.48 8.44
N SER A 181 -20.39 -22.84 9.71
CA SER A 181 -21.42 -23.84 10.07
C SER A 181 -22.84 -23.25 10.03
N GLY A 182 -22.96 -21.92 9.88
CA GLY A 182 -24.21 -21.18 9.93
C GLY A 182 -24.63 -20.77 11.36
N ALA A 183 -23.82 -21.07 12.40
CA ALA A 183 -24.10 -20.66 13.75
C ALA A 183 -23.95 -19.13 13.92
N LEU A 184 -24.81 -18.53 14.73
CA LEU A 184 -24.76 -17.11 15.06
C LEU A 184 -23.53 -16.83 15.96
N VAL A 185 -22.66 -15.94 15.52
CA VAL A 185 -21.47 -15.53 16.27
C VAL A 185 -21.71 -14.23 17.02
N ASP A 186 -22.23 -13.23 16.30
CA ASP A 186 -22.49 -11.91 16.86
C ASP A 186 -23.66 -11.23 16.13
N ALA A 187 -24.37 -10.31 16.77
CA ALA A 187 -25.49 -9.61 16.16
C ALA A 187 -25.72 -8.23 16.79
N VAL A 188 -26.02 -7.25 15.94
CA VAL A 188 -26.33 -5.88 16.36
C VAL A 188 -27.62 -5.42 15.67
N THR A 189 -28.48 -4.72 16.41
CA THR A 189 -29.71 -4.12 15.86
C THR A 189 -29.51 -2.62 15.64
N ILE A 190 -29.89 -2.16 14.46
CA ILE A 190 -29.78 -0.76 14.00
C ILE A 190 -31.18 -0.21 13.81
N ASN A 191 -31.47 1.04 14.26
CA ASN A 191 -32.83 1.59 14.17
C ASN A 191 -33.29 1.83 12.71
N VAL A 192 -32.64 2.75 11.96
CA VAL A 192 -32.99 3.06 10.56
C VAL A 192 -31.76 3.02 9.65
N SER A 193 -30.71 3.66 10.10
CA SER A 193 -29.39 3.69 9.45
C SER A 193 -28.33 3.81 10.53
N GLY A 194 -27.19 3.16 10.37
CA GLY A 194 -26.12 3.27 11.36
C GLY A 194 -25.03 2.21 11.19
N ASP A 195 -24.05 2.32 12.06
CA ASP A 195 -22.90 1.46 12.12
C ASP A 195 -23.16 0.26 13.05
N ALA A 196 -22.71 -0.92 12.65
CA ALA A 196 -22.66 -2.11 13.49
C ALA A 196 -21.23 -2.61 13.57
N ALA A 197 -20.74 -2.81 14.80
CA ALA A 197 -19.46 -3.45 15.05
C ALA A 197 -19.70 -4.89 15.52
N LEU A 198 -19.13 -5.84 14.82
CA LEU A 198 -19.24 -7.28 15.08
C LEU A 198 -17.83 -7.84 15.28
N SER A 199 -17.71 -8.93 16.03
CA SER A 199 -16.40 -9.51 16.34
C SER A 199 -16.46 -11.02 16.56
N ASP A 200 -15.33 -11.70 16.35
CA ASP A 200 -15.12 -13.08 16.75
C ASP A 200 -13.65 -13.30 17.15
N ILE A 201 -13.34 -14.51 17.65
CA ILE A 201 -11.98 -14.94 17.93
C ILE A 201 -11.53 -15.88 16.83
N ALA A 202 -10.36 -15.62 16.25
CA ALA A 202 -9.76 -16.46 15.24
C ALA A 202 -9.24 -17.77 15.85
N ARG A 203 -9.97 -18.89 15.71
CA ARG A 203 -9.66 -20.15 16.40
C ARG A 203 -8.66 -21.03 15.67
N ALA A 204 -8.57 -20.92 14.34
CA ALA A 204 -7.69 -21.73 13.52
C ALA A 204 -7.09 -20.89 12.38
N ALA A 205 -5.85 -21.18 12.01
CA ALA A 205 -5.22 -20.58 10.85
C ALA A 205 -5.84 -21.10 9.55
N GLY A 206 -5.89 -20.27 8.51
CA GLY A 206 -6.42 -20.64 7.22
C GLY A 206 -7.42 -19.62 6.67
N ARG A 207 -8.15 -20.00 5.63
CA ARG A 207 -9.13 -19.17 4.94
C ARG A 207 -10.52 -19.65 5.30
N VAL A 208 -11.36 -18.75 5.75
CA VAL A 208 -12.70 -19.06 6.23
C VAL A 208 -13.68 -18.01 5.71
N ASN A 209 -14.84 -18.44 5.22
CA ASN A 209 -15.91 -17.55 4.79
C ASN A 209 -17.00 -17.49 5.86
N TYR A 210 -17.10 -16.37 6.56
CA TYR A 210 -18.24 -16.03 7.38
C TYR A 210 -19.34 -15.45 6.50
N GLN A 211 -20.56 -15.39 7.04
CA GLN A 211 -21.70 -14.82 6.35
C GLN A 211 -22.30 -13.68 7.16
N LEU A 212 -22.29 -12.48 6.58
CA LEU A 212 -23.01 -11.34 7.13
C LEU A 212 -24.42 -11.34 6.56
N ARG A 213 -25.44 -11.23 7.41
CA ARG A 213 -26.84 -11.14 7.02
C ARG A 213 -27.44 -9.86 7.56
N VAL A 214 -28.13 -9.14 6.70
CA VAL A 214 -28.94 -7.98 7.07
C VAL A 214 -30.41 -8.38 7.01
N LEU A 215 -31.06 -8.36 8.16
CA LEU A 215 -32.48 -8.71 8.30
C LEU A 215 -33.28 -7.43 8.55
N ASP A 216 -34.52 -7.41 8.09
CA ASP A 216 -35.49 -6.35 8.46
C ASP A 216 -36.13 -6.62 9.82
N SER A 217 -36.99 -5.70 10.28
CA SER A 217 -37.72 -5.82 11.54
C SER A 217 -38.65 -7.04 11.64
N ALA A 218 -39.03 -7.62 10.50
CA ALA A 218 -39.81 -8.85 10.44
C ALA A 218 -38.95 -10.12 10.44
N GLY A 219 -37.62 -9.99 10.54
CA GLY A 219 -36.68 -11.12 10.53
C GLY A 219 -36.41 -11.69 9.12
N LYS A 220 -36.86 -11.03 8.06
CA LYS A 220 -36.59 -11.45 6.69
C LYS A 220 -35.21 -10.99 6.26
N VAL A 221 -34.39 -11.90 5.72
CA VAL A 221 -33.08 -11.58 5.14
C VAL A 221 -33.27 -10.68 3.91
N ARG A 222 -32.73 -9.49 3.94
CA ARG A 222 -32.71 -8.52 2.85
C ARG A 222 -31.45 -8.59 2.03
N GLU A 223 -30.33 -8.85 2.68
CA GLU A 223 -29.04 -8.94 2.03
C GLU A 223 -28.18 -9.99 2.75
N SER A 224 -27.34 -10.68 1.98
CA SER A 224 -26.33 -11.61 2.48
C SER A 224 -25.00 -11.30 1.81
N PHE A 225 -23.95 -11.19 2.59
CA PHE A 225 -22.61 -10.81 2.13
C PHE A 225 -21.57 -11.74 2.72
N THR A 226 -20.66 -12.25 1.90
CA THR A 226 -19.55 -13.10 2.35
C THR A 226 -18.49 -12.23 3.02
N VAL A 227 -18.09 -12.60 4.24
CA VAL A 227 -16.98 -11.99 4.96
C VAL A 227 -15.79 -12.95 4.91
N PRO A 228 -14.84 -12.71 4.00
CA PRO A 228 -13.67 -13.58 3.85
C PRO A 228 -12.65 -13.26 4.94
N VAL A 229 -12.37 -14.23 5.81
CA VAL A 229 -11.43 -14.10 6.90
C VAL A 229 -10.21 -14.96 6.60
N ALA A 230 -9.06 -14.31 6.41
CA ALA A 230 -7.77 -14.98 6.30
C ALA A 230 -7.03 -14.89 7.63
N VAL A 231 -6.99 -16.00 8.35
CA VAL A 231 -6.29 -16.09 9.63
C VAL A 231 -4.86 -16.51 9.39
N SER A 232 -3.92 -15.63 9.71
CA SER A 232 -2.50 -15.91 9.64
C SER A 232 -1.98 -16.53 10.95
N GLN A 233 -1.00 -17.39 10.80
CA GLN A 233 -0.16 -17.84 11.88
C GLN A 233 1.27 -17.44 11.52
N PRO A 234 1.72 -16.27 11.97
CA PRO A 234 3.09 -15.84 11.72
C PRO A 234 4.06 -16.86 12.33
N PRO A 235 5.23 -17.10 11.72
CA PRO A 235 6.25 -17.94 12.30
C PRO A 235 6.58 -17.40 13.70
N ALA A 236 6.70 -18.32 14.67
CA ALA A 236 7.05 -17.93 16.03
C ALA A 236 8.43 -17.29 16.04
N LEU A 237 8.56 -16.11 16.67
CA LEU A 237 9.84 -15.44 16.81
C LEU A 237 10.80 -16.33 17.60
N LYS A 238 12.04 -16.44 17.10
CA LYS A 238 13.11 -17.25 17.68
C LYS A 238 14.00 -16.37 18.54
N LEU A 239 13.96 -16.61 19.84
CA LEU A 239 14.70 -15.84 20.83
C LEU A 239 15.76 -16.72 21.46
N LEU A 240 16.99 -16.18 21.60
CA LEU A 240 18.07 -16.80 22.34
C LEU A 240 18.33 -16.00 23.63
N SER A 241 18.22 -16.64 24.78
CA SER A 241 18.58 -16.04 26.07
C SER A 241 19.85 -16.64 26.63
N ARG A 242 20.81 -15.79 27.02
CA ARG A 242 22.06 -16.16 27.70
C ARG A 242 22.10 -15.47 29.05
N SER A 243 22.19 -16.26 30.12
CA SER A 243 22.24 -15.75 31.49
C SER A 243 23.43 -16.32 32.26
N GLY A 244 24.15 -15.47 32.94
CA GLY A 244 25.29 -15.85 33.78
C GLY A 244 24.89 -16.44 35.15
N GLY A 245 23.60 -16.73 35.34
CA GLY A 245 23.06 -17.39 36.51
C GLY A 245 21.56 -17.56 36.50
N PRO A 246 21.03 -18.44 37.34
CA PRO A 246 19.58 -18.59 37.49
C PRO A 246 18.96 -17.34 38.13
N GLY A 247 17.74 -17.00 37.74
CA GLY A 247 17.04 -15.86 38.30
C GLY A 247 15.52 -15.96 38.11
N PRO A 248 14.72 -15.33 38.99
CA PRO A 248 13.27 -15.38 38.90
C PRO A 248 12.71 -14.67 37.66
N ASP A 249 13.36 -13.61 37.19
CA ASP A 249 12.97 -12.93 35.95
C ASP A 249 13.10 -13.84 34.73
N LEU A 250 14.19 -14.60 34.62
CA LEU A 250 14.39 -15.53 33.53
C LEU A 250 13.34 -16.65 33.56
N LYS A 251 12.96 -17.11 34.77
CA LYS A 251 11.87 -18.10 34.92
C LYS A 251 10.53 -17.53 34.46
N ALA A 252 10.21 -16.30 34.85
CA ALA A 252 8.98 -15.62 34.42
C ALA A 252 8.98 -15.34 32.91
N LEU A 253 10.09 -14.89 32.36
CA LEU A 253 10.26 -14.67 30.91
C LEU A 253 10.05 -15.95 30.11
N ARG A 254 10.66 -17.07 30.54
CA ARG A 254 10.50 -18.37 29.87
C ARG A 254 9.06 -18.84 29.89
N ARG A 255 8.36 -18.70 31.02
CA ARG A 255 6.96 -19.07 31.13
C ARG A 255 6.10 -18.23 30.20
N TRP A 256 6.27 -16.92 30.27
CA TRP A 256 5.56 -16.00 29.42
C TRP A 256 5.83 -16.24 27.92
N ALA A 257 7.08 -16.47 27.53
CA ALA A 257 7.44 -16.73 26.13
C ALA A 257 6.73 -17.98 25.58
N LEU A 258 6.64 -19.04 26.41
CA LEU A 258 5.92 -20.26 26.07
C LEU A 258 4.41 -19.98 25.90
N ASP A 259 3.82 -19.25 26.86
CA ASP A 259 2.40 -18.88 26.83
C ASP A 259 2.08 -17.93 25.64
N ALA A 260 3.04 -17.09 25.23
CA ALA A 260 2.95 -16.19 24.08
C ALA A 260 3.27 -16.86 22.72
N GLY A 261 3.57 -18.16 22.68
CA GLY A 261 3.88 -18.88 21.45
C GLY A 261 5.26 -18.56 20.84
N LEU A 262 6.20 -18.01 21.62
CA LEU A 262 7.56 -17.69 21.18
C LEU A 262 8.48 -18.91 21.34
N GLN A 263 9.46 -19.03 20.42
CA GLN A 263 10.50 -20.05 20.53
C GLN A 263 11.70 -19.50 21.30
N LEU A 264 11.64 -19.59 22.64
CA LEU A 264 12.73 -19.13 23.49
C LEU A 264 13.70 -20.28 23.82
N GLN A 265 14.90 -20.22 23.26
CA GLN A 265 16.05 -21.04 23.66
C GLN A 265 16.80 -20.35 24.80
N SER A 266 17.12 -21.07 25.87
CA SER A 266 17.82 -20.49 27.01
C SER A 266 19.07 -21.29 27.38
N HIS A 267 20.13 -20.56 27.72
CA HIS A 267 21.35 -21.10 28.29
C HIS A 267 21.67 -20.33 29.58
N ILE A 268 21.76 -21.06 30.67
CA ILE A 268 21.97 -20.52 32.03
C ILE A 268 23.25 -21.13 32.57
N ASP A 269 24.24 -20.33 32.85
CA ASP A 269 25.47 -20.77 33.49
C ASP A 269 25.21 -20.98 34.99
N LEU A 270 25.62 -22.14 35.53
CA LEU A 270 25.48 -22.48 36.94
C LEU A 270 26.85 -22.44 37.69
N GLY A 271 27.92 -22.26 36.95
CA GLY A 271 29.30 -22.26 37.47
C GLY A 271 30.24 -22.97 36.49
N PRO A 272 31.53 -23.11 36.86
CA PRO A 272 32.54 -23.68 35.95
C PRO A 272 32.15 -25.04 35.42
N GLY A 273 31.96 -25.11 34.10
CA GLY A 273 31.60 -26.34 33.39
C GLY A 273 30.16 -26.82 33.52
N MET A 274 29.30 -26.13 34.28
CA MET A 274 27.90 -26.49 34.48
C MET A 274 26.96 -25.44 33.88
N ALA A 275 26.03 -25.88 33.04
CA ALA A 275 24.99 -25.02 32.45
C ALA A 275 23.68 -25.80 32.24
N VAL A 276 22.57 -25.11 32.44
CA VAL A 276 21.26 -25.59 32.02
C VAL A 276 20.95 -25.02 30.63
N ARG A 277 20.72 -25.91 29.66
CA ARG A 277 20.49 -25.53 28.25
C ARG A 277 19.18 -26.16 27.77
N THR A 278 18.39 -25.38 27.06
CA THR A 278 17.23 -25.93 26.33
C THR A 278 17.68 -26.58 25.02
N VAL A 279 18.73 -26.05 24.38
CA VAL A 279 19.37 -26.58 23.17
C VAL A 279 20.88 -26.37 23.26
N SER A 280 21.66 -27.28 22.68
CA SER A 280 23.15 -27.24 22.70
C SER A 280 23.78 -26.20 21.77
N ALA A 281 23.03 -25.18 21.33
CA ALA A 281 23.55 -24.19 20.40
C ALA A 281 24.56 -23.24 21.07
N GLY A 282 25.79 -23.22 20.58
CA GLY A 282 26.81 -22.22 20.91
C GLY A 282 26.48 -20.85 20.27
N ILE A 283 27.26 -19.83 20.63
CA ILE A 283 27.26 -18.55 19.89
C ILE A 283 28.09 -18.76 18.63
N THR A 284 27.44 -18.98 17.51
CA THR A 284 28.03 -19.11 16.17
C THR A 284 27.33 -18.20 15.20
N PRO A 285 27.96 -17.81 14.06
CA PRO A 285 27.31 -17.00 13.06
C PRO A 285 25.98 -17.61 12.56
N THR A 286 25.95 -18.92 12.33
CA THR A 286 24.76 -19.65 11.89
C THR A 286 23.64 -19.58 12.92
N THR A 287 23.96 -19.86 14.20
CA THR A 287 22.96 -19.80 15.27
C THR A 287 22.38 -18.40 15.42
N LEU A 288 23.21 -17.36 15.35
CA LEU A 288 22.76 -15.97 15.44
C LEU A 288 21.93 -15.52 14.22
N ALA A 289 22.26 -16.02 13.04
CA ALA A 289 21.48 -15.74 11.83
C ALA A 289 20.05 -16.30 11.87
N GLU A 290 19.86 -17.43 12.56
CA GLU A 290 18.56 -18.07 12.74
C GLU A 290 17.68 -17.44 13.83
N GLN A 291 18.26 -16.55 14.67
CA GLN A 291 17.52 -15.91 15.75
C GLN A 291 17.01 -14.52 15.35
N ASP A 292 15.86 -14.15 15.89
CA ASP A 292 15.32 -12.80 15.74
C ASP A 292 15.84 -11.85 16.81
N MET A 293 16.20 -12.39 18.00
CA MET A 293 16.68 -11.58 19.10
C MET A 293 17.56 -12.38 20.05
N LEU A 294 18.65 -11.75 20.52
CA LEU A 294 19.50 -12.23 21.60
C LEU A 294 19.25 -11.41 22.86
N ILE A 295 18.90 -12.08 23.96
CA ILE A 295 18.72 -11.48 25.29
C ILE A 295 19.88 -11.94 26.17
N VAL A 296 20.66 -11.01 26.72
CA VAL A 296 21.82 -11.29 27.57
C VAL A 296 21.73 -10.53 28.88
N ASP A 297 22.24 -11.11 29.97
CA ASP A 297 22.54 -10.33 31.17
C ASP A 297 24.02 -9.89 31.19
N GLU A 298 24.36 -8.99 32.09
CA GLU A 298 25.73 -8.46 32.25
C GLU A 298 26.76 -9.54 32.53
N ARG A 299 26.41 -10.60 33.26
CA ARG A 299 27.30 -11.71 33.60
C ARG A 299 27.61 -12.59 32.42
N ALA A 300 26.55 -12.95 31.64
CA ALA A 300 26.74 -13.70 30.41
C ALA A 300 27.55 -12.91 29.38
N TRP A 301 27.34 -11.58 29.28
CA TRP A 301 28.13 -10.72 28.40
C TRP A 301 29.60 -10.70 28.76
N GLN A 302 29.91 -10.62 30.04
CA GLN A 302 31.30 -10.68 30.56
C GLN A 302 31.97 -12.04 30.27
N GLY A 303 31.18 -13.13 30.27
CA GLY A 303 31.65 -14.47 29.97
C GLY A 303 31.99 -14.71 28.50
N PHE A 304 31.56 -13.86 27.57
CA PHE A 304 31.91 -13.99 26.16
C PHE A 304 33.37 -13.56 25.91
N ASP A 305 34.08 -14.32 25.11
CA ASP A 305 35.41 -13.90 24.60
C ASP A 305 35.28 -12.77 23.56
N ALA A 306 36.42 -12.19 23.17
CA ALA A 306 36.45 -11.08 22.21
C ALA A 306 35.88 -11.47 20.81
N GLY A 307 36.08 -12.74 20.41
CA GLY A 307 35.56 -13.29 19.14
C GLY A 307 34.05 -13.38 19.17
N GLN A 308 33.47 -13.92 20.24
CA GLN A 308 32.03 -14.03 20.42
C GLN A 308 31.35 -12.65 20.46
N ARG A 309 31.91 -11.69 21.20
CA ARG A 309 31.37 -10.31 21.20
C ARG A 309 31.41 -9.65 19.83
N ARG A 310 32.47 -9.93 19.04
CA ARG A 310 32.53 -9.45 17.64
C ARG A 310 31.48 -10.10 16.76
N MET A 311 31.32 -11.44 16.82
CA MET A 311 30.28 -12.16 16.08
C MET A 311 28.88 -11.65 16.42
N ILE A 312 28.60 -11.34 17.69
CA ILE A 312 27.30 -10.77 18.09
C ILE A 312 27.12 -9.38 17.47
N ARG A 313 28.13 -8.50 17.49
CA ARG A 313 28.03 -7.19 16.85
C ARG A 313 27.78 -7.29 15.35
N GLU A 314 28.53 -8.15 14.66
CA GLU A 314 28.33 -8.42 13.22
C GLU A 314 26.92 -8.98 12.94
N ALA A 315 26.39 -9.83 13.81
CA ALA A 315 25.03 -10.32 13.69
C ALA A 315 23.98 -9.20 13.89
N VAL A 316 24.25 -8.25 14.81
CA VAL A 316 23.39 -7.06 14.98
C VAL A 316 23.47 -6.16 13.76
N ASP A 317 24.65 -5.92 13.19
CA ASP A 317 24.80 -5.18 11.93
C ASP A 317 23.96 -5.81 10.80
N ASN A 318 23.81 -7.15 10.82
CA ASN A 318 23.02 -7.93 9.88
C ASN A 318 21.56 -8.19 10.33
N GLY A 319 21.01 -7.39 11.23
CA GLY A 319 19.60 -7.39 11.57
C GLY A 319 19.20 -8.06 12.89
N LEU A 320 20.10 -8.75 13.61
CA LEU A 320 19.77 -9.34 14.91
C LEU A 320 19.37 -8.27 15.93
N GLY A 321 18.30 -8.53 16.71
CA GLY A 321 17.99 -7.74 17.89
C GLY A 321 18.89 -8.13 19.08
N LEU A 322 19.42 -7.17 19.82
CA LEU A 322 20.21 -7.42 21.05
C LEU A 322 19.60 -6.66 22.23
N LEU A 323 19.31 -7.36 23.33
CA LEU A 323 18.87 -6.76 24.58
C LEU A 323 19.82 -7.13 25.72
N LEU A 324 20.47 -6.13 26.30
CA LEU A 324 21.17 -6.26 27.57
C LEU A 324 20.18 -6.03 28.73
N ARG A 325 19.99 -7.05 29.56
CA ARG A 325 19.29 -6.93 30.85
C ARG A 325 20.32 -6.58 31.94
N VAL A 326 20.15 -5.43 32.53
CA VAL A 326 21.04 -5.01 33.62
C VAL A 326 20.41 -5.41 34.96
N SER A 327 20.96 -6.41 35.58
CA SER A 327 20.51 -6.91 36.90
C SER A 327 21.53 -6.68 38.02
N GLY A 328 22.73 -6.28 37.66
CA GLY A 328 23.84 -6.00 38.58
C GLY A 328 24.82 -4.98 38.02
N PRO A 329 25.99 -4.82 38.67
CA PRO A 329 27.01 -3.86 38.25
C PRO A 329 27.60 -4.24 36.88
N LEU A 330 27.80 -3.24 36.04
CA LEU A 330 28.39 -3.39 34.69
C LEU A 330 29.93 -3.22 34.77
N SER A 331 30.65 -4.04 34.01
CA SER A 331 32.07 -3.86 33.78
C SER A 331 32.33 -2.72 32.79
N LEU A 332 33.51 -2.10 32.90
CA LEU A 332 33.98 -1.08 31.96
C LEU A 332 33.98 -1.63 30.50
N GLN A 333 34.34 -2.90 30.34
CA GLN A 333 34.34 -3.57 29.05
C GLN A 333 32.92 -3.66 28.47
N THR A 334 31.92 -4.06 29.26
CA THR A 334 30.51 -4.10 28.80
C THR A 334 30.04 -2.71 28.40
N MET A 335 30.33 -1.68 29.19
CA MET A 335 29.97 -0.29 28.85
C MET A 335 30.63 0.17 27.56
N ALA A 336 31.93 -0.15 27.36
CA ALA A 336 32.65 0.18 26.12
C ALA A 336 32.10 -0.55 24.90
N ASP A 337 31.73 -1.84 25.01
CA ASP A 337 31.11 -2.61 23.91
C ASP A 337 29.77 -2.01 23.48
N PHE A 338 28.90 -1.62 24.41
CA PHE A 338 27.62 -0.99 24.10
C PHE A 338 27.79 0.44 23.56
N GLN A 339 28.85 1.16 24.02
CA GLN A 339 29.21 2.46 23.44
C GLN A 339 29.65 2.34 21.98
N GLN A 340 30.35 1.27 21.57
CA GLN A 340 30.68 1.00 20.17
C GLN A 340 29.43 0.77 19.33
N MET A 341 28.37 0.20 19.92
CA MET A 341 27.05 0.06 19.28
C MET A 341 26.17 1.32 19.45
N GLY A 342 26.73 2.43 19.97
CA GLY A 342 26.11 3.74 20.08
C GLY A 342 25.20 3.97 21.28
N LEU A 343 25.19 3.07 22.27
CA LEU A 343 24.54 3.27 23.57
C LEU A 343 25.57 3.49 24.66
N ARG A 344 25.65 4.72 25.13
CA ARG A 344 26.53 5.09 26.25
C ARG A 344 25.84 4.79 27.57
N ILE A 345 26.47 3.93 28.38
CA ILE A 345 25.96 3.52 29.68
C ILE A 345 26.89 4.11 30.76
N GLU A 346 26.33 4.84 31.71
CA GLU A 346 27.07 5.50 32.79
C GLU A 346 26.43 5.15 34.14
N THR A 347 27.27 4.92 35.15
CA THR A 347 26.78 4.83 36.54
C THR A 347 26.20 6.17 36.96
N ALA A 348 25.07 6.16 37.63
CA ALA A 348 24.41 7.37 38.10
C ALA A 348 23.76 7.15 39.46
N THR A 349 23.72 8.21 40.26
CA THR A 349 22.96 8.20 41.52
C THR A 349 21.49 8.44 41.16
N LEU A 350 20.72 7.36 41.05
CA LEU A 350 19.30 7.40 40.67
C LEU A 350 18.47 6.61 41.67
N THR A 351 17.18 6.96 41.77
CA THR A 351 16.20 6.21 42.54
C THR A 351 16.12 4.79 42.00
N GLN A 352 16.35 3.79 42.83
CA GLN A 352 16.32 2.38 42.47
C GLN A 352 14.90 1.80 42.47
N SER A 353 13.94 2.51 43.10
CA SER A 353 12.55 2.11 43.21
C SER A 353 11.70 2.86 42.21
N VAL A 354 10.96 2.14 41.36
CA VAL A 354 10.15 2.72 40.30
C VAL A 354 8.74 2.11 40.28
N GLN A 355 7.79 2.90 39.85
CA GLN A 355 6.43 2.46 39.58
C GLN A 355 6.14 2.60 38.09
N LEU A 356 5.41 1.64 37.53
CA LEU A 356 4.87 1.73 36.18
C LEU A 356 3.47 2.35 36.25
N THR A 357 3.07 3.01 35.18
CA THR A 357 1.71 3.57 35.06
C THR A 357 0.69 2.43 34.95
N PRO A 358 -0.21 2.26 35.92
CA PRO A 358 -1.27 1.26 35.84
C PRO A 358 -2.23 1.58 34.69
N ASP A 359 -2.80 0.55 34.09
CA ASP A 359 -3.97 0.72 33.24
C ASP A 359 -5.20 1.07 34.09
N VAL A 360 -6.11 1.89 33.58
CA VAL A 360 -7.24 2.54 34.29
C VAL A 360 -8.15 1.58 35.10
N ARG A 361 -7.96 0.27 34.96
CA ARG A 361 -8.83 -0.77 35.55
C ARG A 361 -8.21 -1.66 36.62
N THR A 362 -6.94 -1.50 36.93
CA THR A 362 -6.27 -2.41 37.88
C THR A 362 -5.52 -1.60 38.93
N GLY A 363 -5.77 -1.89 40.20
CA GLY A 363 -5.21 -1.19 41.38
C GLY A 363 -3.69 -0.91 41.35
N GLU A 364 -3.13 -0.51 42.47
CA GLU A 364 -1.70 -0.17 42.59
C GLU A 364 -0.79 -1.35 42.24
N TRP A 365 0.08 -1.17 41.26
CA TRP A 365 1.06 -2.15 40.89
C TRP A 365 2.23 -2.19 41.90
N PRO A 366 2.91 -3.35 42.04
CA PRO A 366 4.04 -3.44 42.93
C PRO A 366 5.18 -2.51 42.49
N THR A 367 5.84 -1.92 43.43
CA THR A 367 7.08 -1.17 43.22
C THR A 367 8.16 -2.10 42.70
N LEU A 368 8.82 -1.71 41.61
CA LEU A 368 9.87 -2.48 40.95
C LEU A 368 11.24 -1.86 41.18
N SER A 369 12.27 -2.66 40.92
CA SER A 369 13.65 -2.25 41.09
C SER A 369 14.28 -1.88 39.77
N ARG A 370 14.94 -0.71 39.74
CA ARG A 370 15.69 -0.19 38.61
C ARG A 370 17.18 -0.12 38.94
N GLN A 371 18.02 -0.46 37.98
CA GLN A 371 19.48 -0.30 38.14
C GLN A 371 19.90 1.18 38.07
N PRO A 372 20.87 1.61 38.91
CA PRO A 372 21.33 3.00 39.02
C PRO A 372 22.30 3.34 37.88
N VAL A 373 21.84 3.21 36.64
CA VAL A 373 22.60 3.56 35.44
C VAL A 373 21.78 4.46 34.53
N ARG A 374 22.46 5.33 33.81
CA ARG A 374 21.88 6.17 32.77
C ARG A 374 22.32 5.64 31.41
N VAL A 375 21.38 5.52 30.49
CA VAL A 375 21.64 5.12 29.09
C VAL A 375 21.31 6.29 28.18
N SER A 376 22.25 6.65 27.30
CA SER A 376 22.10 7.72 26.32
C SER A 376 22.73 7.33 24.99
N GLY A 377 22.43 8.04 23.93
CA GLY A 377 23.00 7.81 22.58
C GLY A 377 22.35 8.72 21.55
N THR A 378 23.03 8.95 20.44
CA THR A 378 22.44 9.64 19.29
C THR A 378 21.32 8.74 18.74
N ASP A 379 20.13 9.32 18.51
CA ASP A 379 18.93 8.60 18.04
C ASP A 379 18.42 7.49 18.99
N ALA A 380 18.87 7.48 20.25
CA ALA A 380 18.34 6.57 21.26
C ALA A 380 16.88 6.91 21.59
N ARG A 381 16.06 5.87 21.69
CA ARG A 381 14.62 5.97 21.97
C ARG A 381 14.26 5.20 23.23
N ILE A 382 13.27 5.69 23.95
CA ILE A 382 12.73 5.01 25.12
C ILE A 382 11.72 3.97 24.66
N ALA A 383 11.96 2.69 25.01
CA ALA A 383 11.01 1.60 24.80
C ALA A 383 10.07 1.39 26.00
N LEU A 384 10.54 1.70 27.20
CA LEU A 384 9.76 1.58 28.44
C LEU A 384 10.11 2.75 29.36
N SER A 385 9.09 3.41 29.90
CA SER A 385 9.23 4.46 30.91
C SER A 385 8.46 4.12 32.17
N GLY A 386 8.91 4.62 33.30
CA GLY A 386 8.19 4.60 34.56
C GLY A 386 7.16 5.72 34.66
N GLN A 387 6.43 5.76 35.78
CA GLN A 387 5.33 6.70 36.01
C GLN A 387 5.77 8.17 35.97
N GLN A 388 7.01 8.48 36.35
CA GLN A 388 7.58 9.83 36.33
C GLN A 388 8.31 10.16 35.01
N GLY A 389 8.16 9.30 33.98
CA GLY A 389 8.82 9.47 32.69
C GLY A 389 10.29 9.01 32.65
N GLU A 390 10.80 8.43 33.74
CA GLU A 390 12.15 7.89 33.80
C GLU A 390 12.32 6.71 32.83
N PRO A 391 13.40 6.65 32.04
CA PRO A 391 13.65 5.56 31.09
C PRO A 391 13.99 4.27 31.86
N LEU A 392 13.25 3.20 31.56
CA LEU A 392 13.46 1.84 32.07
C LEU A 392 13.99 0.89 31.02
N ALA A 393 13.74 1.17 29.76
CA ALA A 393 14.37 0.52 28.62
C ALA A 393 14.68 1.54 27.53
N VAL A 394 15.89 1.49 27.00
CA VAL A 394 16.35 2.39 25.94
C VAL A 394 16.91 1.55 24.80
N TRP A 395 16.67 1.95 23.57
CA TRP A 395 17.13 1.25 22.38
C TRP A 395 17.52 2.21 21.26
N ARG A 396 18.28 1.69 20.30
CA ARG A 396 18.59 2.37 19.03
C ARG A 396 18.77 1.37 17.89
N ALA A 397 18.68 1.85 16.66
CA ALA A 397 19.09 1.08 15.49
C ALA A 397 20.63 1.03 15.39
N HIS A 398 21.18 -0.12 14.96
CA HIS A 398 22.60 -0.32 14.71
C HIS A 398 22.77 -1.27 13.52
N GLY A 399 23.32 -0.77 12.41
CA GLY A 399 23.23 -1.48 11.14
C GLY A 399 21.76 -1.73 10.74
N ASP A 400 21.48 -2.94 10.31
CA ASP A 400 20.10 -3.39 10.01
C ASP A 400 19.37 -3.90 11.25
N GLY A 401 20.05 -4.07 12.39
CA GLY A 401 19.50 -4.54 13.65
C GLY A 401 19.24 -3.45 14.67
N ARG A 402 19.04 -3.88 15.91
CA ARG A 402 18.66 -3.01 17.02
C ARG A 402 19.33 -3.44 18.30
N VAL A 403 19.77 -2.47 19.09
CA VAL A 403 20.41 -2.70 20.40
C VAL A 403 19.59 -2.01 21.46
N GLY A 404 19.31 -2.71 22.55
CA GLY A 404 18.56 -2.19 23.69
C GLY A 404 19.20 -2.54 25.03
N VAL A 405 18.88 -1.72 26.03
CA VAL A 405 19.28 -1.93 27.42
C VAL A 405 18.03 -1.84 28.28
N LEU A 406 17.75 -2.88 29.08
CA LEU A 406 16.67 -2.93 30.07
C LEU A 406 17.26 -2.75 31.45
N LEU A 407 16.79 -1.73 32.16
CA LEU A 407 17.23 -1.34 33.50
C LEU A 407 16.37 -1.93 34.62
N LEU A 408 15.25 -2.53 34.26
CA LEU A 408 14.31 -3.16 35.20
C LEU A 408 14.81 -4.56 35.57
N SER A 409 15.01 -4.82 36.85
CA SER A 409 15.69 -6.05 37.33
C SER A 409 14.77 -7.08 37.96
N ASP A 410 13.47 -6.74 38.20
CA ASP A 410 12.52 -7.60 38.90
C ASP A 410 11.09 -7.57 38.32
N SER A 411 11.00 -7.56 37.00
CA SER A 411 9.71 -7.57 36.28
C SER A 411 8.80 -8.75 36.66
N PHE A 412 9.40 -9.85 37.11
CA PHE A 412 8.68 -11.05 37.60
C PHE A 412 7.71 -10.76 38.74
N ARG A 413 7.95 -9.70 39.54
CA ARG A 413 7.07 -9.30 40.65
C ARG A 413 5.67 -8.94 40.18
N LEU A 414 5.54 -8.39 38.97
CA LEU A 414 4.24 -8.16 38.37
C LEU A 414 3.47 -9.47 38.20
N ALA A 415 4.11 -10.49 37.63
CA ALA A 415 3.49 -11.78 37.42
C ALA A 415 3.11 -12.47 38.76
N LEU A 416 3.99 -12.38 39.77
CA LEU A 416 3.72 -12.93 41.12
C LEU A 416 2.58 -12.20 41.83
N ALA A 417 2.42 -10.91 41.62
CA ALA A 417 1.35 -10.11 42.20
C ALA A 417 0.01 -10.22 41.46
N GLY A 418 -0.10 -11.10 40.46
CA GLY A 418 -1.32 -11.30 39.67
C GLY A 418 -1.49 -10.36 38.47
N TYR A 419 -0.49 -9.50 38.18
CA TYR A 419 -0.48 -8.57 37.06
C TYR A 419 0.26 -9.16 35.84
N GLY A 420 -0.08 -10.39 35.45
CA GLY A 420 0.52 -11.10 34.32
C GLY A 420 0.41 -10.33 33.00
N ASP A 421 -0.70 -9.62 32.78
CA ASP A 421 -0.88 -8.79 31.57
C ASP A 421 0.10 -7.61 31.51
N ALA A 422 0.45 -7.03 32.64
CA ALA A 422 1.45 -5.96 32.70
C ALA A 422 2.84 -6.48 32.36
N HIS A 423 3.21 -7.64 32.92
CA HIS A 423 4.45 -8.34 32.58
C HIS A 423 4.50 -8.69 31.08
N SER A 424 3.39 -9.23 30.54
CA SER A 424 3.26 -9.54 29.11
C SER A 424 3.45 -8.31 28.22
N ARG A 425 2.85 -7.18 28.55
CA ARG A 425 2.98 -5.93 27.80
C ARG A 425 4.41 -5.42 27.74
N ILE A 426 5.14 -5.48 28.86
CA ILE A 426 6.55 -5.08 28.89
C ILE A 426 7.36 -5.90 27.89
N TRP A 427 7.29 -7.21 28.00
CA TRP A 427 8.10 -8.09 27.16
C TRP A 427 7.65 -8.09 25.70
N SER A 428 6.33 -8.07 25.42
CA SER A 428 5.82 -7.92 24.04
C SER A 428 6.31 -6.64 23.39
N ASN A 429 6.28 -5.52 24.13
CA ASN A 429 6.76 -4.24 23.60
C ASN A 429 8.28 -4.28 23.30
N LEU A 430 9.08 -4.80 24.26
CA LEU A 430 10.53 -4.91 24.07
C LEU A 430 10.89 -5.79 22.87
N ILE A 431 10.22 -6.93 22.72
CA ILE A 431 10.46 -7.85 21.60
C ILE A 431 10.01 -7.22 20.28
N SER A 432 8.82 -6.62 20.22
CA SER A 432 8.32 -5.98 18.99
C SER A 432 9.22 -4.84 18.51
N VAL A 433 9.84 -4.13 19.45
CA VAL A 433 10.77 -3.03 19.14
C VAL A 433 12.14 -3.53 18.76
N LEU A 434 12.65 -4.61 19.36
CA LEU A 434 14.05 -5.04 19.23
C LEU A 434 14.25 -6.22 18.29
N ALA A 435 13.28 -7.12 18.13
CA ALA A 435 13.43 -8.29 17.27
C ALA A 435 13.82 -7.89 15.84
N ARG A 436 14.48 -8.80 15.14
CA ARG A 436 14.94 -8.61 13.77
C ARG A 436 13.83 -7.99 12.92
N PRO A 437 14.06 -6.83 12.29
CA PRO A 437 13.08 -6.27 11.37
C PRO A 437 12.90 -7.23 10.19
N GLN A 438 11.66 -7.45 9.78
CA GLN A 438 11.43 -8.22 8.56
C GLN A 438 12.03 -7.45 7.38
N PRO A 439 12.85 -8.10 6.55
CA PRO A 439 13.63 -7.42 5.51
C PRO A 439 12.74 -6.83 4.41
N GLU A 440 11.53 -7.33 4.24
CA GLU A 440 10.62 -6.91 3.19
C GLU A 440 9.29 -6.44 3.77
N ALA A 441 8.88 -5.24 3.35
CA ALA A 441 7.54 -4.79 3.62
C ALA A 441 6.54 -5.71 2.90
N PRO A 442 5.50 -6.20 3.58
CA PRO A 442 4.54 -7.08 2.93
C PRO A 442 3.85 -6.36 1.76
N PRO A 443 3.45 -7.10 0.72
CA PRO A 443 2.71 -6.53 -0.38
C PRO A 443 1.42 -5.87 0.11
N VAL A 444 1.10 -4.71 -0.46
CA VAL A 444 -0.07 -3.91 -0.08
C VAL A 444 -1.09 -3.96 -1.20
N ARG A 445 -2.30 -4.37 -0.87
CA ARG A 445 -3.47 -4.29 -1.75
C ARG A 445 -4.12 -2.91 -1.64
N GLN A 446 -4.39 -2.26 -2.75
CA GLN A 446 -5.18 -1.04 -2.79
C GLN A 446 -6.68 -1.40 -2.82
N GLY A 447 -7.39 -1.01 -1.77
CA GLY A 447 -8.81 -1.37 -1.58
C GLY A 447 -9.01 -2.74 -0.91
N ASN A 448 -10.11 -2.86 -0.15
CA ASN A 448 -10.37 -4.04 0.68
C ASN A 448 -11.32 -5.04 0.00
N LEU A 449 -12.02 -4.63 -1.05
CA LEU A 449 -13.05 -5.42 -1.73
C LEU A 449 -12.71 -5.54 -3.22
N ALA A 450 -13.07 -6.67 -3.80
CA ALA A 450 -12.84 -6.96 -5.21
C ALA A 450 -14.02 -7.75 -5.81
N TRP A 451 -14.29 -7.50 -7.10
CA TRP A 451 -15.25 -8.24 -7.90
C TRP A 451 -14.61 -8.66 -9.24
N PRO A 452 -15.15 -9.69 -9.91
CA PRO A 452 -14.65 -10.12 -11.21
C PRO A 452 -14.62 -8.97 -12.23
N HIS A 453 -13.60 -8.97 -13.07
CA HIS A 453 -13.36 -8.00 -14.15
C HIS A 453 -13.08 -6.56 -13.67
N GLU A 454 -12.96 -6.32 -12.37
CA GLU A 454 -12.53 -5.04 -11.82
C GLU A 454 -11.03 -5.03 -11.56
N ARG A 455 -10.39 -3.91 -11.86
CA ARG A 455 -8.94 -3.75 -11.66
C ARG A 455 -8.58 -3.70 -10.18
N MET A 456 -7.73 -4.60 -9.76
CA MET A 456 -7.02 -4.56 -8.48
C MET A 456 -5.60 -4.06 -8.68
N VAL A 457 -5.05 -3.39 -7.69
CA VAL A 457 -3.66 -2.93 -7.70
C VAL A 457 -2.95 -3.44 -6.46
N PHE A 458 -1.82 -4.09 -6.67
CA PHE A 458 -0.92 -4.53 -5.61
C PHE A 458 0.39 -3.78 -5.75
N CYS A 459 0.94 -3.31 -4.63
CA CYS A 459 2.21 -2.58 -4.59
C CYS A 459 3.18 -3.21 -3.60
N GLN A 460 4.44 -2.77 -3.61
CA GLN A 460 5.55 -3.37 -2.85
C GLN A 460 5.81 -4.82 -3.28
N LEU A 461 5.76 -5.06 -4.58
CA LEU A 461 5.94 -6.38 -5.16
C LEU A 461 7.39 -6.65 -5.53
N GLN A 462 7.81 -7.91 -5.36
CA GLN A 462 9.04 -8.42 -5.95
C GLN A 462 8.86 -8.68 -7.45
N PRO A 463 9.94 -8.70 -8.24
CA PRO A 463 9.86 -8.91 -9.69
C PRO A 463 9.22 -10.24 -10.11
N ASP A 464 9.30 -11.26 -9.27
CA ASP A 464 8.76 -12.62 -9.45
C ASP A 464 7.31 -12.78 -8.97
N ALA A 465 6.64 -11.68 -8.62
CA ALA A 465 5.29 -11.73 -8.08
C ALA A 465 4.31 -12.43 -9.02
N SER A 466 3.47 -13.28 -8.43
CA SER A 466 2.47 -14.07 -9.14
C SER A 466 1.19 -14.24 -8.32
N ILE A 467 0.07 -14.47 -9.01
CA ILE A 467 -1.22 -14.77 -8.37
C ILE A 467 -1.59 -16.21 -8.65
N GLN A 468 -2.05 -16.90 -7.61
CA GLN A 468 -2.59 -18.25 -7.70
C GLN A 468 -4.11 -18.23 -7.53
N SER A 469 -4.82 -18.89 -8.45
CA SER A 469 -6.25 -19.18 -8.39
C SER A 469 -6.49 -20.63 -8.76
N GLU A 470 -7.23 -21.39 -7.96
CA GLU A 470 -7.62 -22.80 -8.23
C GLU A 470 -6.46 -23.73 -8.67
N GLY A 471 -5.24 -23.44 -8.21
CA GLY A 471 -4.03 -24.22 -8.56
C GLY A 471 -3.24 -23.71 -9.75
N GLU A 472 -3.75 -22.75 -10.52
CA GLU A 472 -3.03 -22.12 -11.62
C GLU A 472 -2.27 -20.87 -11.14
N TRP A 473 -1.05 -20.68 -11.67
CA TRP A 473 -0.18 -19.56 -11.37
C TRP A 473 -0.13 -18.60 -12.55
N GLN A 474 -0.45 -17.34 -12.28
CA GLN A 474 -0.35 -16.27 -13.26
C GLN A 474 0.72 -15.27 -12.83
N PRO A 475 1.82 -15.07 -13.59
CA PRO A 475 2.81 -14.07 -13.29
C PRO A 475 2.23 -12.66 -13.45
N LEU A 476 2.65 -11.73 -12.60
CA LEU A 476 2.25 -10.34 -12.67
C LEU A 476 3.30 -9.51 -13.42
N MET A 477 2.81 -8.58 -14.24
CA MET A 477 3.68 -7.57 -14.85
C MET A 477 3.92 -6.44 -13.84
N VAL A 478 5.05 -6.51 -13.14
CA VAL A 478 5.44 -5.53 -12.14
C VAL A 478 6.05 -4.32 -12.83
N GLU A 479 5.43 -3.15 -12.69
CA GLU A 479 5.95 -1.86 -13.14
C GLU A 479 6.67 -1.15 -12.00
N THR A 480 7.94 -0.81 -12.19
CA THR A 480 8.69 0.01 -11.24
C THR A 480 8.49 1.48 -11.56
N ARG A 481 7.74 2.21 -10.74
CA ARG A 481 7.52 3.65 -10.86
C ARG A 481 8.33 4.41 -9.81
N GLY A 482 9.38 5.11 -10.25
CA GLY A 482 10.27 5.87 -9.35
C GLY A 482 11.14 4.95 -8.48
N THR A 483 11.72 5.52 -7.43
CA THR A 483 12.77 4.87 -6.64
C THR A 483 12.29 3.78 -5.67
N ASN A 484 10.96 3.56 -5.46
CA ASN A 484 10.52 2.59 -4.44
C ASN A 484 9.07 2.06 -4.59
N ARG A 485 8.43 2.14 -5.76
CA ARG A 485 7.05 1.63 -5.92
C ARG A 485 6.97 0.64 -7.08
N SER A 486 7.14 -0.62 -6.77
CA SER A 486 6.85 -1.74 -7.68
C SER A 486 5.38 -2.13 -7.52
N CYS A 487 4.57 -1.90 -8.53
CA CYS A 487 3.14 -2.21 -8.51
C CYS A 487 2.74 -3.02 -9.74
N ALA A 488 1.68 -3.82 -9.60
CA ALA A 488 1.04 -4.52 -10.71
C ALA A 488 -0.48 -4.41 -10.65
N GLY A 489 -1.11 -4.38 -11.81
CA GLY A 489 -2.55 -4.49 -11.98
C GLY A 489 -2.96 -5.94 -12.23
N PHE A 490 -4.07 -6.36 -11.64
CA PHE A 490 -4.67 -7.67 -11.84
C PHE A 490 -6.19 -7.54 -12.05
N TRP A 491 -6.75 -8.37 -12.92
CA TRP A 491 -8.19 -8.45 -13.20
C TRP A 491 -8.66 -9.87 -12.92
N PRO A 492 -9.30 -10.15 -11.79
CA PRO A 492 -9.80 -11.48 -11.47
C PRO A 492 -10.93 -11.86 -12.44
N GLU A 493 -10.96 -13.10 -12.92
CA GLU A 493 -11.99 -13.60 -13.83
C GLU A 493 -13.19 -14.21 -13.09
N ALA A 494 -12.94 -14.83 -11.93
CA ALA A 494 -13.95 -15.53 -11.15
C ALA A 494 -13.99 -15.04 -9.70
N ALA A 495 -15.13 -15.29 -9.03
CA ALA A 495 -15.27 -15.10 -7.59
C ALA A 495 -14.58 -16.23 -6.83
N GLY A 496 -14.02 -15.93 -5.64
CA GLY A 496 -13.37 -16.93 -4.81
C GLY A 496 -12.07 -16.46 -4.20
N TRP A 497 -11.32 -17.38 -3.61
CA TRP A 497 -10.04 -17.12 -2.99
C TRP A 497 -8.90 -17.13 -3.98
N TYR A 498 -8.05 -16.13 -3.87
CA TYR A 498 -6.77 -15.98 -4.57
C TYR A 498 -5.64 -15.84 -3.58
N THR A 499 -4.41 -16.10 -4.02
CA THR A 499 -3.19 -15.82 -3.26
C THR A 499 -2.22 -15.05 -4.12
N LEU A 500 -1.81 -13.88 -3.66
CA LEU A 500 -0.66 -13.18 -4.20
C LEU A 500 0.60 -13.72 -3.53
N ASN A 501 1.59 -14.13 -4.32
CA ASN A 501 2.93 -14.49 -3.87
C ASN A 501 3.91 -13.42 -4.34
N SER A 502 4.81 -12.99 -3.48
CA SER A 502 5.82 -11.99 -3.77
C SER A 502 7.03 -12.24 -2.86
N GLY A 503 8.10 -12.82 -3.40
CA GLY A 503 9.19 -13.35 -2.60
C GLY A 503 8.67 -14.40 -1.61
N GLU A 504 9.01 -14.25 -0.34
CA GLU A 504 8.54 -15.14 0.74
C GLU A 504 7.12 -14.80 1.25
N ASN A 505 6.56 -13.66 0.84
CA ASN A 505 5.28 -13.19 1.32
C ASN A 505 4.12 -13.80 0.53
N GLN A 506 3.10 -14.27 1.26
CA GLN A 506 1.83 -14.72 0.71
C GLN A 506 0.69 -13.86 1.26
N LEU A 507 -0.05 -13.22 0.36
CA LEU A 507 -1.22 -12.41 0.71
C LEU A 507 -2.48 -13.07 0.13
N PRO A 508 -3.29 -13.76 0.93
CA PRO A 508 -4.58 -14.24 0.49
C PRO A 508 -5.56 -13.08 0.35
N PHE A 509 -6.38 -13.11 -0.69
CA PHE A 509 -7.46 -12.15 -0.89
C PHE A 509 -8.66 -12.84 -1.54
N TYR A 510 -9.82 -12.22 -1.38
CA TYR A 510 -11.08 -12.78 -1.86
C TYR A 510 -11.73 -11.86 -2.88
N VAL A 511 -12.32 -12.46 -3.91
CA VAL A 511 -13.09 -11.81 -4.95
C VAL A 511 -14.57 -12.20 -4.75
N HIS A 512 -15.42 -11.22 -4.50
CA HIS A 512 -16.85 -11.43 -4.23
C HIS A 512 -17.61 -11.81 -5.50
N ALA A 513 -18.73 -12.51 -5.32
CA ALA A 513 -19.59 -12.84 -6.46
C ALA A 513 -20.19 -11.55 -7.09
N PRO A 514 -20.47 -11.52 -8.41
CA PRO A 514 -20.91 -10.31 -9.12
C PRO A 514 -22.17 -9.65 -8.53
N LYS A 515 -23.04 -10.44 -7.90
CA LYS A 515 -24.29 -9.96 -7.30
C LYS A 515 -24.18 -9.65 -5.80
N GLU A 516 -23.04 -9.92 -5.17
CA GLU A 516 -22.84 -9.62 -3.75
C GLU A 516 -22.49 -8.16 -3.54
N GLY A 517 -23.08 -7.56 -2.49
CA GLY A 517 -22.77 -6.20 -2.07
C GLY A 517 -23.11 -5.14 -3.10
N GLU A 518 -24.26 -5.26 -3.80
CA GLU A 518 -24.67 -4.27 -4.81
C GLU A 518 -24.79 -2.86 -4.21
N ALA A 519 -25.44 -2.72 -3.05
CA ALA A 519 -25.56 -1.44 -2.37
C ALA A 519 -24.20 -0.89 -1.96
N LEU A 520 -23.27 -1.76 -1.53
CA LEU A 520 -21.90 -1.42 -1.16
C LEU A 520 -21.11 -0.91 -2.37
N ARG A 521 -21.16 -1.59 -3.52
CA ARG A 521 -20.51 -1.16 -4.77
C ARG A 521 -21.02 0.19 -5.23
N ARG A 522 -22.36 0.40 -5.20
CA ARG A 522 -22.98 1.69 -5.52
C ARG A 522 -22.51 2.78 -4.59
N SER A 523 -22.44 2.52 -3.28
CA SER A 523 -21.92 3.46 -2.28
C SER A 523 -20.45 3.81 -2.54
N MET A 524 -19.60 2.83 -2.81
CA MET A 524 -18.19 3.03 -3.13
C MET A 524 -17.99 3.86 -4.40
N THR A 525 -18.76 3.59 -5.44
CA THR A 525 -18.71 4.32 -6.72
C THR A 525 -19.11 5.79 -6.52
N ARG A 526 -20.15 6.05 -5.74
CA ARG A 526 -20.59 7.40 -5.36
C ARG A 526 -19.52 8.15 -4.57
N ALA A 527 -18.99 7.52 -3.53
CA ALA A 527 -17.95 8.12 -2.70
C ALA A 527 -16.71 8.49 -3.51
N ALA A 528 -16.28 7.60 -4.40
CA ALA A 528 -15.15 7.85 -5.29
C ALA A 528 -15.42 8.99 -6.29
N THR A 529 -16.66 9.09 -6.83
CA THR A 529 -17.04 10.16 -7.74
C THR A 529 -17.18 11.49 -7.01
N LEU A 530 -17.72 11.52 -5.79
CA LEU A 530 -17.77 12.70 -4.94
C LEU A 530 -16.38 13.24 -4.62
N LYS A 531 -15.45 12.34 -4.26
CA LYS A 531 -14.05 12.71 -4.01
C LYS A 531 -13.39 13.32 -5.26
N LEU A 532 -13.65 12.71 -6.42
CA LEU A 532 -13.16 13.21 -7.71
C LEU A 532 -13.75 14.58 -8.03
N ALA A 533 -15.06 14.78 -7.84
CA ALA A 533 -15.74 16.07 -8.06
C ALA A 533 -15.20 17.16 -7.12
N ALA A 534 -14.97 16.85 -5.85
CA ALA A 534 -14.38 17.79 -4.89
C ALA A 534 -12.96 18.22 -5.30
N SER A 535 -12.10 17.28 -5.72
CA SER A 535 -10.75 17.59 -6.20
C SER A 535 -10.71 18.35 -7.53
N ALA A 536 -11.74 18.18 -8.37
CA ALA A 536 -11.84 18.85 -9.67
C ALA A 536 -12.44 20.26 -9.58
N GLN A 537 -13.10 20.63 -8.48
CA GLN A 537 -13.60 21.99 -8.26
C GLN A 537 -12.47 23.01 -8.06
N ASP A 538 -11.34 22.59 -7.53
CA ASP A 538 -10.13 23.43 -7.38
C ASP A 538 -9.40 23.65 -8.72
N ALA A 539 -9.66 22.82 -9.73
CA ALA A 539 -9.16 23.05 -11.08
C ALA A 539 -9.95 24.21 -11.69
N ALA A 540 -9.31 25.37 -11.81
CA ALA A 540 -9.89 26.59 -12.37
C ALA A 540 -10.69 26.26 -13.64
N MET A 541 -11.95 26.67 -13.70
CA MET A 541 -12.81 26.51 -14.87
C MET A 541 -12.13 27.13 -16.09
N ALA A 542 -11.43 26.31 -16.86
CA ALA A 542 -10.92 26.75 -18.14
C ALA A 542 -12.11 27.11 -19.01
N SER A 543 -12.35 28.40 -19.21
CA SER A 543 -13.40 28.89 -20.12
C SER A 543 -13.19 28.48 -21.55
N ARG A 544 -11.99 28.00 -21.89
CA ARG A 544 -11.58 27.54 -23.21
C ARG A 544 -10.76 26.25 -23.10
N MET A 545 -11.04 25.32 -24.02
CA MET A 545 -10.32 24.06 -24.13
C MET A 545 -9.42 24.03 -25.38
N PRO A 546 -8.17 23.53 -25.25
CA PRO A 546 -7.32 23.33 -26.40
C PRO A 546 -7.80 22.09 -27.18
N VAL A 547 -8.37 22.30 -28.34
CA VAL A 547 -8.81 21.23 -29.25
C VAL A 547 -7.85 21.13 -30.43
N PRO A 548 -7.44 19.92 -30.85
CA PRO A 548 -6.62 19.78 -32.06
C PRO A 548 -7.28 20.46 -33.26
N GLY A 549 -6.53 21.26 -34.00
CA GLY A 549 -7.01 21.90 -35.22
C GLY A 549 -7.28 20.88 -36.32
N SER A 550 -7.97 21.30 -37.42
CA SER A 550 -8.18 20.44 -38.56
C SER A 550 -6.86 20.13 -39.25
N PRO A 551 -6.51 18.86 -39.55
CA PRO A 551 -5.32 18.51 -40.31
C PRO A 551 -5.44 18.80 -41.81
N TRP A 552 -6.67 18.94 -42.34
CA TRP A 552 -6.94 19.05 -43.77
C TRP A 552 -6.26 20.22 -44.48
N PRO A 553 -6.23 21.45 -43.95
CA PRO A 553 -5.53 22.56 -44.61
C PRO A 553 -4.03 22.29 -44.76
N TRP A 554 -3.43 21.67 -43.76
CA TRP A 554 -2.00 21.33 -43.75
C TRP A 554 -1.71 20.17 -44.69
N PHE A 555 -2.60 19.18 -44.77
CA PHE A 555 -2.50 18.07 -45.72
C PHE A 555 -2.58 18.53 -47.17
N ILE A 556 -3.52 19.42 -47.49
CA ILE A 556 -3.62 20.02 -48.84
C ILE A 556 -2.36 20.81 -49.17
N GLY A 557 -1.90 21.62 -48.20
CA GLY A 557 -0.63 22.36 -48.39
C GLY A 557 0.56 21.43 -48.60
N TRP A 558 0.62 20.31 -47.90
CA TRP A 558 1.65 19.29 -48.10
C TRP A 558 1.58 18.64 -49.49
N LEU A 559 0.40 18.30 -49.99
CA LEU A 559 0.20 17.75 -51.34
C LEU A 559 0.65 18.75 -52.42
N VAL A 560 0.28 20.01 -52.29
CA VAL A 560 0.68 21.05 -53.22
C VAL A 560 2.21 21.27 -53.19
N ALA A 561 2.81 21.39 -51.99
CA ALA A 561 4.25 21.57 -51.86
C ALA A 561 5.04 20.38 -52.41
N SER A 562 4.59 19.16 -52.13
CA SER A 562 5.22 17.93 -52.65
C SER A 562 5.02 17.76 -54.15
N GLY A 563 3.86 18.13 -54.69
CA GLY A 563 3.59 18.15 -56.13
C GLY A 563 4.45 19.15 -56.87
N LEU A 564 4.61 20.37 -56.34
CA LEU A 564 5.51 21.40 -56.87
C LEU A 564 6.98 20.98 -56.80
N LEU A 565 7.39 20.36 -55.70
CA LEU A 565 8.73 19.81 -55.56
C LEU A 565 9.02 18.77 -56.64
N TRP A 566 8.12 17.79 -56.80
CA TRP A 566 8.26 16.77 -57.84
C TRP A 566 8.27 17.35 -59.25
N TRP A 567 7.36 18.32 -59.54
CA TRP A 567 7.30 18.98 -60.85
C TRP A 567 8.57 19.74 -61.15
N LEU A 568 9.09 20.55 -60.18
CA LEU A 568 10.31 21.32 -60.34
C LEU A 568 11.54 20.42 -60.52
N GLU A 569 11.59 19.29 -59.82
CA GLU A 569 12.66 18.29 -59.93
C GLU A 569 12.72 17.68 -61.33
N ARG A 570 11.55 17.36 -61.94
CA ARG A 570 11.45 16.78 -63.29
C ARG A 570 11.52 17.83 -64.41
N SER A 571 11.12 19.05 -64.16
CA SER A 571 11.08 20.10 -65.17
C SER A 571 12.50 20.43 -65.68
N ARG A 572 12.57 20.93 -66.94
CA ARG A 572 13.79 21.44 -67.53
C ARG A 572 14.07 22.91 -67.14
N ILE A 573 13.19 23.56 -66.40
CA ILE A 573 13.32 24.96 -65.97
C ILE A 573 14.56 25.12 -65.06
N GLY A 574 15.52 25.93 -65.46
CA GLY A 574 16.77 26.15 -64.74
C GLY A 574 17.81 25.02 -64.82
N LYS A 575 17.61 23.98 -65.64
CA LYS A 575 18.70 23.15 -66.20
C LYS A 575 19.31 23.87 -67.39
N ILE A 576 20.61 24.00 -67.36
CA ILE A 576 21.34 24.58 -68.49
C ILE A 576 21.59 23.54 -69.54
#